data_a10b9abb735bae55d3b96b1f10329bb6
#
_entry.id   a10b9abb735bae55d3b96b1f10329bb6
#
_cell.length_a   1.000
_cell.length_b   1.000
_cell.length_c   1.000
_cell.angle_alpha   90.00
_cell.angle_beta   90.00
_cell.angle_gamma   90.00
#
_symmetry.space_group_name_H-M   'P 1'
#
loop_
_entity.id
_entity.type
_entity.pdbx_description
1 polymer ?
#
loop_
_entity_poly.entity_id
_entity_poly.type
_entity_poly.pdbx_seq_one_letter_code
_entity_poly.pdbx_strand_id
1 'polypeptide(L)'
;IGDLKVTQALALLKPLKAVYGNIDDANARLTYPLDLKFECEGMSVWMTHIGGYPGKYNQRIREEIKQAPPDIFIAGHSHILKVQWDKKLQLMHMNPGACGVIGFHQIRTMLSFKIDGAEIKDLVVIELGKRGEIIK
;
A
#
# COMPACT_ATOMS: atom_id res chain seq x y z
N ILE A 1 -6.69 -5.43 -5.17
CA ILE A 1 -8.12 -5.18 -4.84
C ILE A 1 -8.85 -6.51 -4.71
N GLY A 2 -8.82 -7.35 -5.72
CA GLY A 2 -9.62 -8.55 -5.78
C GLY A 2 -11.08 -8.24 -6.17
N ASP A 3 -12.06 -8.59 -5.34
CA ASP A 3 -13.47 -8.31 -5.64
C ASP A 3 -13.81 -6.83 -5.35
N LEU A 4 -14.40 -6.14 -6.34
CA LEU A 4 -14.85 -4.75 -6.21
C LEU A 4 -15.88 -4.54 -5.08
N LYS A 5 -16.63 -5.57 -4.68
CA LYS A 5 -17.52 -5.50 -3.53
C LYS A 5 -16.78 -5.13 -2.23
N VAL A 6 -15.51 -5.53 -2.11
CA VAL A 6 -14.68 -5.19 -0.96
C VAL A 6 -14.42 -3.68 -0.92
N THR A 7 -14.01 -3.09 -2.05
CA THR A 7 -13.76 -1.65 -2.12
C THR A 7 -15.04 -0.84 -1.96
N GLN A 8 -16.16 -1.31 -2.51
CA GLN A 8 -17.47 -0.70 -2.31
C GLN A 8 -17.88 -0.68 -0.83
N ALA A 9 -17.72 -1.81 -0.13
CA ALA A 9 -18.02 -1.90 1.30
C ALA A 9 -17.13 -0.98 2.14
N LEU A 10 -15.83 -0.92 1.83
CA LEU A 10 -14.89 -0.04 2.52
C LEU A 10 -15.20 1.45 2.28
N ALA A 11 -15.59 1.82 1.06
CA ALA A 11 -15.93 3.19 0.70
C ALA A 11 -17.20 3.71 1.43
N LEU A 12 -18.09 2.82 1.85
CA LEU A 12 -19.23 3.18 2.70
C LEU A 12 -18.85 3.55 4.14
N LEU A 13 -17.70 3.06 4.60
CA LEU A 13 -17.21 3.30 5.96
C LEU A 13 -16.41 4.59 6.08
N LYS A 14 -15.49 4.82 5.14
CA LYS A 14 -14.57 5.97 5.11
C LYS A 14 -14.13 6.28 3.67
N PRO A 15 -13.64 7.51 3.40
CA PRO A 15 -13.04 7.83 2.10
C PRO A 15 -11.94 6.81 1.73
N LEU A 16 -12.05 6.22 0.55
CA LEU A 16 -11.17 5.17 0.08
C LEU A 16 -10.26 5.68 -1.04
N LYS A 17 -8.97 5.38 -0.94
CA LYS A 17 -7.99 5.49 -2.02
C LYS A 17 -7.45 4.08 -2.30
N ALA A 18 -7.44 3.68 -3.57
CA ALA A 18 -7.00 2.35 -3.96
C ALA A 18 -6.27 2.37 -5.30
N VAL A 19 -5.44 1.36 -5.55
CA VAL A 19 -4.80 1.07 -6.82
C VAL A 19 -5.09 -0.37 -7.21
N TYR A 20 -5.20 -0.65 -8.52
CA TYR A 20 -5.34 -2.03 -8.95
C TYR A 20 -4.00 -2.77 -8.96
N GLY A 21 -4.05 -4.09 -8.85
CA GLY A 21 -2.91 -5.00 -8.90
C GLY A 21 -2.90 -5.89 -10.14
N ASN A 22 -1.92 -6.79 -10.21
CA ASN A 22 -1.70 -7.65 -11.39
C ASN A 22 -2.81 -8.68 -11.62
N ILE A 23 -3.51 -9.11 -10.56
CA ILE A 23 -4.61 -10.09 -10.67
C ILE A 23 -5.99 -9.45 -10.87
N ASP A 24 -6.09 -8.13 -10.76
CA ASP A 24 -7.36 -7.41 -10.86
C ASP A 24 -7.89 -7.41 -12.31
N ASP A 25 -9.19 -7.58 -12.44
CA ASP A 25 -9.90 -7.65 -13.72
C ASP A 25 -10.03 -6.27 -14.42
N ALA A 26 -10.66 -6.29 -15.59
CA ALA A 26 -10.87 -5.08 -16.38
C ALA A 26 -11.72 -4.03 -15.63
N ASN A 27 -12.73 -4.45 -14.86
CA ASN A 27 -13.60 -3.53 -14.13
C ASN A 27 -12.85 -2.81 -13.01
N ALA A 28 -12.00 -3.52 -12.27
CA ALA A 28 -11.16 -2.93 -11.24
C ALA A 28 -10.15 -1.95 -11.84
N ARG A 29 -9.58 -2.27 -13.01
CA ARG A 29 -8.63 -1.40 -13.73
C ARG A 29 -9.27 -0.15 -14.34
N LEU A 30 -10.54 -0.22 -14.68
CA LEU A 30 -11.31 0.95 -15.12
C LEU A 30 -11.72 1.84 -13.94
N THR A 31 -11.91 1.26 -12.75
CA THR A 31 -12.38 1.96 -11.55
C THR A 31 -11.24 2.63 -10.79
N TYR A 32 -10.07 2.00 -10.71
CA TYR A 32 -8.93 2.44 -9.93
C TYR A 32 -7.68 2.61 -10.78
N PRO A 33 -6.78 3.56 -10.47
CA PRO A 33 -5.54 3.77 -11.21
C PRO A 33 -4.49 2.69 -10.89
N LEU A 34 -3.47 2.58 -11.76
CA LEU A 34 -2.26 1.79 -11.51
C LEU A 34 -1.38 2.41 -10.43
N ASP A 35 -1.23 3.73 -10.50
CA ASP A 35 -0.50 4.56 -9.55
C ASP A 35 -1.41 5.67 -9.05
N LEU A 36 -1.35 5.93 -7.75
CA LEU A 36 -2.08 7.03 -7.13
C LEU A 36 -1.10 7.91 -6.35
N LYS A 37 -1.06 9.19 -6.73
CA LYS A 37 -0.27 10.21 -6.04
C LYS A 37 -1.20 11.26 -5.46
N PHE A 38 -0.99 11.63 -4.23
CA PHE A 38 -1.81 12.62 -3.53
C PHE A 38 -1.05 13.26 -2.38
N GLU A 39 -1.56 14.39 -1.91
CA GLU A 39 -1.10 15.07 -0.71
C GLU A 39 -2.00 14.74 0.48
N CYS A 40 -1.39 14.60 1.65
CA CYS A 40 -2.08 14.42 2.93
C CYS A 40 -1.33 15.14 4.02
N GLU A 41 -1.95 16.13 4.67
CA GLU A 41 -1.37 16.90 5.78
C GLU A 41 0.07 17.42 5.49
N GLY A 42 0.30 17.87 4.27
CA GLY A 42 1.61 18.39 3.84
C GLY A 42 2.64 17.32 3.45
N MET A 43 2.26 16.04 3.44
CA MET A 43 3.11 14.94 2.95
C MET A 43 2.64 14.44 1.60
N SER A 44 3.57 14.27 0.66
CA SER A 44 3.32 13.62 -0.62
C SER A 44 3.29 12.10 -0.46
N VAL A 45 2.25 11.47 -0.99
CA VAL A 45 2.06 10.02 -0.93
C VAL A 45 1.98 9.44 -2.33
N TRP A 46 2.75 8.42 -2.62
CA TRP A 46 2.63 7.62 -3.83
C TRP A 46 2.30 6.17 -3.48
N MET A 47 1.18 5.68 -3.99
CA MET A 47 0.72 4.30 -3.83
C MET A 47 0.75 3.59 -5.18
N THR A 48 1.28 2.37 -5.20
CA THR A 48 1.26 1.46 -6.37
C THR A 48 1.26 0.01 -5.90
N HIS A 49 0.76 -0.93 -6.72
CA HIS A 49 0.76 -2.34 -6.33
C HIS A 49 2.16 -2.96 -6.41
N ILE A 50 2.83 -2.86 -7.56
CA ILE A 50 4.17 -3.44 -7.78
C ILE A 50 5.22 -2.33 -7.72
N GLY A 51 5.74 -2.05 -6.53
CA GLY A 51 6.69 -0.96 -6.29
C GLY A 51 8.12 -1.41 -6.02
N GLY A 52 8.30 -2.62 -5.52
CA GLY A 52 9.60 -3.09 -5.03
C GLY A 52 9.95 -2.51 -3.66
N TYR A 53 11.23 -2.36 -3.37
CA TYR A 53 11.76 -1.98 -2.05
C TYR A 53 12.91 -0.97 -2.17
N PRO A 54 13.28 -0.29 -1.09
CA PRO A 54 14.49 0.52 -1.04
C PRO A 54 15.71 -0.23 -1.58
N GLY A 55 16.38 0.38 -2.55
CA GLY A 55 17.49 -0.22 -3.28
C GLY A 55 17.12 -1.15 -4.44
N LYS A 56 15.87 -1.63 -4.51
CA LYS A 56 15.36 -2.53 -5.56
C LYS A 56 13.94 -2.13 -6.01
N TYR A 57 13.74 -0.86 -6.29
CA TYR A 57 12.47 -0.38 -6.85
C TYR A 57 12.18 -1.02 -8.21
N ASN A 58 10.90 -1.28 -8.47
CA ASN A 58 10.46 -1.86 -9.75
C ASN A 58 10.93 -0.99 -10.92
N GLN A 59 11.34 -1.63 -12.01
CA GLN A 59 11.91 -0.97 -13.20
C GLN A 59 10.96 0.13 -13.75
N ARG A 60 9.65 -0.12 -13.72
CA ARG A 60 8.62 0.80 -14.25
C ARG A 60 8.66 2.17 -13.57
N ILE A 61 8.91 2.22 -12.25
CA ILE A 61 8.86 3.45 -11.45
C ILE A 61 10.24 3.97 -11.04
N ARG A 62 11.31 3.22 -11.30
CA ARG A 62 12.64 3.44 -10.73
C ARG A 62 13.20 4.82 -11.03
N GLU A 63 13.06 5.29 -12.25
CA GLU A 63 13.62 6.59 -12.62
C GLU A 63 12.76 7.73 -12.06
N GLU A 64 11.45 7.59 -12.10
CA GLU A 64 10.53 8.60 -11.58
C GLU A 64 10.66 8.79 -10.06
N ILE A 65 10.73 7.69 -9.30
CA ILE A 65 10.86 7.77 -7.83
C ILE A 65 12.22 8.35 -7.39
N LYS A 66 13.26 8.21 -8.23
CA LYS A 66 14.56 8.84 -7.98
C LYS A 66 14.54 10.34 -8.27
N GLN A 67 13.84 10.75 -9.32
CA GLN A 67 13.76 12.15 -9.73
C GLN A 67 12.81 12.97 -8.83
N ALA A 68 11.71 12.36 -8.42
CA ALA A 68 10.67 12.97 -7.59
C ALA A 68 10.19 12.00 -6.50
N PRO A 69 11.00 11.74 -5.46
CA PRO A 69 10.60 10.84 -4.38
C PRO A 69 9.45 11.44 -3.58
N PRO A 70 8.43 10.63 -3.23
CA PRO A 70 7.39 11.06 -2.29
C PRO A 70 7.92 11.01 -0.85
N ASP A 71 7.24 11.64 0.08
CA ASP A 71 7.52 11.46 1.51
C ASP A 71 7.15 10.07 1.99
N ILE A 72 6.03 9.53 1.48
CA ILE A 72 5.55 8.17 1.77
C ILE A 72 5.36 7.40 0.47
N PHE A 73 6.00 6.25 0.34
CA PHE A 73 5.82 5.32 -0.77
C PHE A 73 5.19 4.02 -0.27
N ILE A 74 3.98 3.71 -0.76
CA ILE A 74 3.22 2.53 -0.38
C ILE A 74 3.19 1.53 -1.53
N ALA A 75 3.68 0.32 -1.29
CA ALA A 75 3.68 -0.77 -2.25
C ALA A 75 3.07 -2.04 -1.66
N GLY A 76 2.69 -2.99 -2.50
CA GLY A 76 2.14 -4.28 -2.11
C GLY A 76 2.81 -5.44 -2.85
N HIS A 77 2.01 -6.33 -3.42
CA HIS A 77 2.37 -7.45 -4.30
C HIS A 77 3.15 -8.59 -3.64
N SER A 78 4.23 -8.33 -2.93
CA SER A 78 5.06 -9.37 -2.31
C SER A 78 4.40 -10.05 -1.11
N HIS A 79 3.35 -9.45 -0.54
CA HIS A 79 2.70 -9.87 0.71
C HIS A 79 3.64 -9.86 1.93
N ILE A 80 4.78 -9.18 1.83
CA ILE A 80 5.76 -9.08 2.92
C ILE A 80 5.58 -7.74 3.63
N LEU A 81 5.17 -7.79 4.90
CA LEU A 81 5.12 -6.62 5.76
C LEU A 81 6.51 -6.00 5.88
N LYS A 82 6.65 -4.75 5.49
CA LYS A 82 7.91 -4.01 5.59
C LYS A 82 7.69 -2.52 5.71
N VAL A 83 8.20 -1.93 6.77
CA VAL A 83 8.30 -0.47 6.94
C VAL A 83 9.78 -0.12 7.05
N GLN A 84 10.26 0.74 6.19
CA GLN A 84 11.69 1.06 6.11
C GLN A 84 11.90 2.50 5.63
N TRP A 85 12.73 3.26 6.35
CA TRP A 85 13.25 4.53 5.87
C TRP A 85 14.29 4.32 4.77
N ASP A 86 14.05 4.87 3.59
CA ASP A 86 15.03 4.91 2.51
C ASP A 86 15.93 6.14 2.69
N LYS A 87 17.12 5.94 3.25
CA LYS A 87 18.09 7.02 3.48
C LYS A 87 18.57 7.70 2.21
N LYS A 88 18.55 6.99 1.08
CA LYS A 88 19.04 7.52 -0.19
C LYS A 88 18.05 8.46 -0.84
N LEU A 89 16.77 8.11 -0.82
CA LEU A 89 15.70 8.89 -1.42
C LEU A 89 14.95 9.75 -0.38
N GLN A 90 15.28 9.62 0.90
CA GLN A 90 14.63 10.35 2.01
C GLN A 90 13.11 10.17 2.01
N LEU A 91 12.64 8.93 1.85
CA LEU A 91 11.23 8.57 1.88
C LEU A 91 10.94 7.44 2.85
N MET A 92 9.71 7.38 3.37
CA MET A 92 9.21 6.26 4.15
C MET A 92 8.58 5.23 3.21
N HIS A 93 9.23 4.06 3.06
CA HIS A 93 8.65 2.92 2.34
C HIS A 93 7.76 2.11 3.26
N MET A 94 6.55 1.79 2.79
CA MET A 94 5.60 0.94 3.51
C MET A 94 5.05 -0.15 2.59
N ASN A 95 5.12 -1.40 3.04
CA ASN A 95 4.35 -2.50 2.49
C ASN A 95 3.55 -3.10 3.65
N PRO A 96 2.21 -3.04 3.64
CA PRO A 96 1.39 -3.50 4.76
C PRO A 96 1.31 -5.03 4.88
N GLY A 97 1.99 -5.77 4.02
CA GLY A 97 1.78 -7.20 3.88
C GLY A 97 0.50 -7.49 3.08
N ALA A 98 -0.26 -8.49 3.51
CA ALA A 98 -1.53 -8.83 2.89
C ALA A 98 -2.59 -9.10 3.96
N CYS A 99 -3.75 -8.46 3.82
CA CYS A 99 -4.90 -8.67 4.71
C CYS A 99 -5.86 -9.78 4.21
N GLY A 100 -5.74 -10.19 2.95
CA GLY A 100 -6.56 -11.25 2.35
C GLY A 100 -6.16 -12.65 2.78
N VAL A 101 -6.97 -13.63 2.36
CA VAL A 101 -6.76 -15.05 2.72
C VAL A 101 -5.99 -15.84 1.64
N ILE A 102 -5.72 -15.23 0.49
CA ILE A 102 -5.02 -15.86 -0.64
C ILE A 102 -3.64 -15.25 -0.80
N GLY A 103 -2.60 -16.10 -0.95
CA GLY A 103 -1.22 -15.67 -1.16
C GLY A 103 -0.21 -16.54 -0.41
N PHE A 104 1.04 -16.09 -0.34
CA PHE A 104 2.16 -16.81 0.27
C PHE A 104 2.44 -16.41 1.72
N HIS A 105 1.83 -15.33 2.20
CA HIS A 105 1.99 -14.86 3.59
C HIS A 105 1.38 -15.86 4.59
N GLN A 106 1.95 -15.93 5.78
CA GLN A 106 1.46 -16.78 6.87
C GLN A 106 0.49 -16.03 7.77
N ILE A 107 0.79 -14.79 8.09
CA ILE A 107 -0.01 -13.91 8.93
C ILE A 107 -0.61 -12.80 8.06
N ARG A 108 -1.89 -12.52 8.22
CA ARG A 108 -2.57 -11.40 7.58
C ARG A 108 -2.28 -10.12 8.35
N THR A 109 -1.90 -9.09 7.66
CA THR A 109 -1.49 -7.83 8.30
C THR A 109 -2.07 -6.60 7.60
N MET A 110 -2.18 -5.54 8.37
CA MET A 110 -2.47 -4.17 7.93
C MET A 110 -1.54 -3.20 8.66
N LEU A 111 -1.39 -1.99 8.13
CA LEU A 111 -0.75 -0.87 8.82
C LEU A 111 -1.79 0.17 9.18
N SER A 112 -1.67 0.73 10.37
CA SER A 112 -2.41 1.93 10.80
C SER A 112 -1.41 2.99 11.21
N PHE A 113 -1.60 4.23 10.77
CA PHE A 113 -0.79 5.37 11.15
C PHE A 113 -1.56 6.67 10.98
N LYS A 114 -1.06 7.74 11.60
CA LYS A 114 -1.55 9.10 11.42
C LYS A 114 -0.53 9.93 10.67
N ILE A 115 -1.02 10.87 9.87
CA ILE A 115 -0.20 11.97 9.34
C ILE A 115 -0.71 13.23 10.02
N ASP A 116 0.18 13.95 10.68
CA ASP A 116 -0.14 15.15 11.44
C ASP A 116 1.01 16.15 11.33
N GLY A 117 0.77 17.27 10.65
CA GLY A 117 1.76 18.32 10.46
C GLY A 117 3.03 17.84 9.75
N ALA A 118 2.90 17.07 8.67
CA ALA A 118 4.01 16.45 7.93
C ALA A 118 4.85 15.43 8.72
N GLU A 119 4.26 14.84 9.76
CA GLU A 119 4.88 13.78 10.57
C GLU A 119 4.03 12.51 10.55
N ILE A 120 4.70 11.35 10.53
CA ILE A 120 4.05 10.03 10.69
C ILE A 120 4.03 9.70 12.18
N LYS A 121 2.83 9.50 12.74
CA LYS A 121 2.62 9.19 14.16
C LYS A 121 1.82 7.89 14.30
N ASP A 122 1.94 7.26 15.46
CA ASP A 122 1.15 6.09 15.87
C ASP A 122 1.16 4.96 14.82
N LEU A 123 2.32 4.74 14.17
CA LEU A 123 2.47 3.65 13.21
C LEU A 123 2.48 2.31 13.93
N VAL A 124 1.47 1.49 13.63
CA VAL A 124 1.31 0.16 14.23
C VAL A 124 0.99 -0.88 13.16
N VAL A 125 1.42 -2.11 13.43
CA VAL A 125 1.02 -3.30 12.66
C VAL A 125 -0.21 -3.91 13.31
N ILE A 126 -1.25 -4.16 12.52
CA ILE A 126 -2.45 -4.87 12.94
C ILE A 126 -2.38 -6.27 12.36
N GLU A 127 -2.27 -7.28 13.22
CA GLU A 127 -2.33 -8.68 12.83
C GLU A 127 -3.79 -9.15 12.82
N LEU A 128 -4.22 -9.73 11.70
CA LEU A 128 -5.58 -10.22 11.46
C LEU A 128 -5.70 -11.74 11.61
N GLY A 129 -4.71 -12.39 12.23
CA GLY A 129 -4.64 -13.84 12.38
C GLY A 129 -3.95 -14.54 11.21
N LYS A 130 -3.93 -15.86 11.24
CA LYS A 130 -3.28 -16.66 10.20
C LYS A 130 -4.04 -16.62 8.88
N ARG A 131 -3.31 -16.77 7.78
CA ARG A 131 -3.92 -16.96 6.47
C ARG A 131 -4.83 -18.20 6.48
N GLY A 132 -6.05 -18.07 6.01
CA GLY A 132 -7.06 -19.16 6.01
C GLY A 132 -7.91 -19.24 7.29
N GLU A 133 -7.56 -18.54 8.37
CA GLU A 133 -8.47 -18.38 9.50
C GLU A 133 -9.52 -17.31 9.17
N ILE A 134 -10.78 -17.71 9.21
CA ILE A 134 -11.91 -16.77 9.14
C ILE A 134 -12.21 -16.36 10.58
N ILE A 135 -12.05 -15.08 10.88
CA ILE A 135 -12.53 -14.52 12.14
C ILE A 135 -14.04 -14.58 12.07
N LYS A 136 -14.65 -15.42 12.92
CA LYS A 136 -16.12 -15.52 13.07
C LYS A 136 -16.63 -14.36 13.89
#